data_3b6aab8642d8e5e9754e0714a920c02b
#
_entry.id   3b6aab8642d8e5e9754e0714a920c02b
#
_cell.length_a   1.000
_cell.length_b   1.000
_cell.length_c   1.000
_cell.angle_alpha   90.00
_cell.angle_beta   90.00
_cell.angle_gamma   90.00
#
_symmetry.space_group_name_H-M   'P 1'
#
loop_
_entity.id
_entity.type
_entity.pdbx_description
1 polymer ?
#
loop_
_entity_poly.entity_id
_entity_poly.type
_entity_poly.pdbx_seq_one_letter_code
_entity_poly.pdbx_strand_id
1 'polypeptide(L)'
;MTMHRMILLLFVLAATGCANIPRSRDVANPNVAGRTLAQQVCSNCHGITGAAHSPNFPNLAAQQEKYLVVQLKGFRAHSRHDPAGFEYMWGISHHLTDAQIDELAAYFSAQPPAHQPIEGKAARIAAGKAIFEHGLPAQAVPPCSSCHGPKGAGNGTFPRLAGQHLDYIVKQLTVFQRTNERPEGTVMKIVAHSLTRENIENVAAYLQSMSAR
;
A
#
# COMPACT_ATOMS: atom_id res chain seq x y z
N MET A 1 49.55 0.50 45.62
CA MET A 1 48.10 0.78 45.86
C MET A 1 47.43 1.47 44.62
N THR A 2 47.94 1.38 43.42
CA THR A 2 47.47 2.20 42.28
C THR A 2 46.95 1.39 41.10
N MET A 3 47.33 0.13 40.95
CA MET A 3 46.94 -0.66 39.77
C MET A 3 45.54 -1.31 39.88
N HIS A 4 45.12 -1.72 41.06
CA HIS A 4 43.80 -2.31 41.29
C HIS A 4 42.63 -1.29 41.21
N ARG A 5 42.87 -0.01 41.50
CA ARG A 5 41.84 1.04 41.38
C ARG A 5 41.60 1.50 39.93
N MET A 6 42.60 1.38 39.06
CA MET A 6 42.48 1.73 37.66
C MET A 6 41.68 0.68 36.85
N ILE A 7 41.79 -0.59 37.21
CA ILE A 7 41.05 -1.70 36.55
C ILE A 7 39.56 -1.64 36.90
N LEU A 8 39.18 -1.22 38.11
CA LEU A 8 37.78 -1.06 38.51
C LEU A 8 37.09 0.09 37.80
N LEU A 9 37.79 1.18 37.48
CA LEU A 9 37.22 2.32 36.74
C LEU A 9 37.01 2.04 35.27
N LEU A 10 37.82 1.18 34.66
CA LEU A 10 37.64 0.76 33.27
C LEU A 10 36.45 -0.22 33.06
N PHE A 11 36.09 -1.00 34.09
CA PHE A 11 34.94 -1.92 34.03
C PHE A 11 33.58 -1.22 34.20
N VAL A 12 33.53 -0.07 34.87
CA VAL A 12 32.28 0.69 35.07
C VAL A 12 31.89 1.48 33.83
N LEU A 13 32.82 1.86 32.96
CA LEU A 13 32.53 2.57 31.69
C LEU A 13 32.00 1.65 30.57
N ALA A 14 32.21 0.35 30.66
CA ALA A 14 31.74 -0.60 29.66
C ALA A 14 30.26 -1.02 29.82
N ALA A 15 29.65 -0.74 30.98
CA ALA A 15 28.29 -1.16 31.30
C ALA A 15 27.18 -0.16 30.91
N THR A 16 27.54 1.07 30.48
CA THR A 16 26.55 2.11 30.18
C THR A 16 26.18 2.21 28.70
N GLY A 17 26.71 1.33 27.86
CA GLY A 17 26.55 1.41 26.40
C GLY A 17 25.28 0.81 25.80
N CYS A 18 24.45 0.08 26.56
CA CYS A 18 23.32 -0.64 25.98
C CYS A 18 21.93 -0.21 26.46
N ALA A 19 21.84 0.82 27.27
CA ALA A 19 20.58 1.15 27.94
C ALA A 19 19.79 2.27 27.27
N ASN A 20 19.44 2.25 26.04
CA ASN A 20 18.42 3.09 25.37
C ASN A 20 18.72 3.33 23.89
N ILE A 21 18.98 2.27 23.14
CA ILE A 21 18.82 2.38 21.69
C ILE A 21 17.32 2.27 21.42
N PRO A 22 16.65 3.34 20.97
CA PRO A 22 15.23 3.24 20.56
C PRO A 22 15.11 2.10 19.56
N ARG A 23 14.22 1.15 19.81
CA ARG A 23 13.97 0.07 18.87
C ARG A 23 13.38 0.70 17.60
N SER A 24 14.17 0.82 16.56
CA SER A 24 13.78 1.46 15.28
C SER A 24 12.63 0.74 14.56
N ARG A 25 12.21 -0.44 15.05
CA ARG A 25 11.06 -1.20 14.55
C ARG A 25 9.83 -1.10 15.44
N ASP A 26 9.87 -0.29 16.48
CA ASP A 26 8.74 -0.12 17.38
C ASP A 26 7.73 0.85 16.78
N VAL A 27 6.68 0.31 16.19
CA VAL A 27 5.58 1.08 15.59
C VAL A 27 4.75 1.85 16.63
N ALA A 28 4.87 1.50 17.92
CA ALA A 28 4.20 2.20 19.00
C ALA A 28 5.03 3.36 19.56
N ASN A 29 6.30 3.49 19.16
CA ASN A 29 7.15 4.59 19.59
C ASN A 29 6.97 5.82 18.69
N PRO A 30 6.35 6.91 19.17
CA PRO A 30 6.09 8.11 18.38
C PRO A 30 7.36 8.83 17.91
N ASN A 31 8.52 8.54 18.52
CA ASN A 31 9.81 9.16 18.17
C ASN A 31 10.54 8.42 17.03
N VAL A 32 10.04 7.27 16.56
CA VAL A 32 10.59 6.61 15.40
C VAL A 32 10.04 7.27 14.14
N ALA A 33 10.91 7.82 13.31
CA ALA A 33 10.51 8.46 12.06
C ALA A 33 9.78 7.49 11.12
N GLY A 34 8.74 7.96 10.44
CA GLY A 34 7.96 7.15 9.48
C GLY A 34 8.84 6.55 8.38
N ARG A 35 9.85 7.29 7.89
CA ARG A 35 10.83 6.75 6.94
C ARG A 35 11.56 5.51 7.48
N THR A 36 11.92 5.50 8.75
CA THR A 36 12.56 4.34 9.39
C THR A 36 11.59 3.15 9.45
N LEU A 37 10.33 3.42 9.82
CA LEU A 37 9.28 2.40 9.83
C LEU A 37 9.03 1.86 8.41
N ALA A 38 9.00 2.72 7.39
CA ALA A 38 8.86 2.29 5.99
C ALA A 38 9.94 1.28 5.62
N GLN A 39 11.21 1.57 5.95
CA GLN A 39 12.37 0.77 5.59
C GLN A 39 12.53 -0.51 6.42
N GLN A 40 12.13 -0.51 7.68
CA GLN A 40 12.43 -1.61 8.60
C GLN A 40 11.22 -2.46 8.99
N VAL A 41 10.02 -1.96 8.80
CA VAL A 41 8.77 -2.67 9.12
C VAL A 41 7.94 -2.90 7.87
N CYS A 42 7.51 -1.84 7.19
CA CYS A 42 6.59 -1.94 6.06
C CYS A 42 7.22 -2.67 4.87
N SER A 43 8.54 -2.49 4.68
CA SER A 43 9.31 -3.12 3.59
C SER A 43 9.30 -4.65 3.62
N ASN A 44 9.05 -5.28 4.77
CA ASN A 44 9.00 -6.75 4.87
C ASN A 44 7.91 -7.36 3.97
N CYS A 45 6.83 -6.64 3.75
CA CYS A 45 5.72 -7.07 2.89
C CYS A 45 5.65 -6.27 1.59
N HIS A 46 5.87 -4.95 1.68
CA HIS A 46 5.69 -4.03 0.54
C HIS A 46 6.97 -3.73 -0.25
N GLY A 47 8.13 -4.28 0.16
CA GLY A 47 9.43 -3.96 -0.45
C GLY A 47 9.98 -2.60 -0.01
N ILE A 48 11.31 -2.44 -0.08
CA ILE A 48 12.00 -1.24 0.41
C ILE A 48 11.58 0.03 -0.36
N THR A 49 11.28 -0.10 -1.63
CA THR A 49 10.77 0.99 -2.49
C THR A 49 9.26 0.99 -2.58
N GLY A 50 8.55 0.13 -1.87
CA GLY A 50 7.12 -0.05 -2.03
C GLY A 50 6.73 -0.89 -3.26
N ALA A 51 7.69 -1.51 -3.95
CA ALA A 51 7.45 -2.52 -4.96
C ALA A 51 7.44 -3.90 -4.30
N ALA A 52 6.25 -4.43 -4.05
CA ALA A 52 6.07 -5.72 -3.39
C ALA A 52 6.45 -6.88 -4.31
N HIS A 53 7.18 -7.86 -3.79
CA HIS A 53 7.51 -9.08 -4.54
C HIS A 53 6.34 -10.06 -4.59
N SER A 54 5.56 -10.13 -3.54
CA SER A 54 4.40 -11.02 -3.46
C SER A 54 3.13 -10.31 -3.90
N PRO A 55 2.31 -10.91 -4.77
CA PRO A 55 1.03 -10.36 -5.20
C PRO A 55 -0.02 -10.27 -4.08
N ASN A 56 0.25 -10.90 -2.94
CA ASN A 56 -0.60 -10.78 -1.75
C ASN A 56 -0.56 -9.39 -1.13
N PHE A 57 0.53 -8.64 -1.35
CA PHE A 57 0.74 -7.29 -0.84
C PHE A 57 0.72 -6.27 -1.96
N PRO A 58 0.00 -5.14 -1.81
CA PRO A 58 -0.04 -4.14 -2.87
C PRO A 58 1.29 -3.40 -3.02
N ASN A 59 1.56 -2.98 -4.25
CA ASN A 59 2.58 -1.98 -4.53
C ASN A 59 2.16 -0.63 -3.93
N LEU A 60 3.06 -0.03 -3.16
CA LEU A 60 2.90 1.31 -2.57
C LEU A 60 3.71 2.37 -3.32
N ALA A 61 4.67 1.94 -4.14
CA ALA A 61 5.55 2.79 -4.92
C ALA A 61 4.77 3.74 -5.85
N ALA A 62 5.08 5.02 -5.81
CA ALA A 62 4.40 6.10 -6.55
C ALA A 62 2.88 6.16 -6.33
N GLN A 63 2.36 5.58 -5.25
CA GLN A 63 0.96 5.70 -4.91
C GLN A 63 0.65 7.14 -4.47
N GLN A 64 -0.58 7.57 -4.67
CA GLN A 64 -1.03 8.90 -4.26
C GLN A 64 -0.89 9.07 -2.74
N GLU A 65 -0.19 10.11 -2.31
CA GLU A 65 0.09 10.37 -0.89
C GLU A 65 -1.19 10.49 -0.07
N LYS A 66 -2.16 11.29 -0.55
CA LYS A 66 -3.47 11.46 0.13
C LYS A 66 -4.23 10.13 0.25
N TYR A 67 -4.13 9.27 -0.77
CA TYR A 67 -4.74 7.94 -0.71
C TYR A 67 -4.07 7.08 0.36
N LEU A 68 -2.73 7.07 0.45
CA LEU A 68 -2.01 6.31 1.48
C LEU A 68 -2.38 6.78 2.90
N VAL A 69 -2.47 8.10 3.11
CA VAL A 69 -2.91 8.67 4.39
C VAL A 69 -4.30 8.18 4.76
N VAL A 70 -5.27 8.26 3.84
CA VAL A 70 -6.65 7.78 4.07
C VAL A 70 -6.66 6.29 4.42
N GLN A 71 -5.89 5.48 3.69
CA GLN A 71 -5.85 4.04 3.95
C GLN A 71 -5.23 3.70 5.31
N LEU A 72 -4.10 4.32 5.67
CA LEU A 72 -3.46 4.09 6.97
C LEU A 72 -4.34 4.55 8.14
N LYS A 73 -5.00 5.70 8.01
CA LYS A 73 -5.99 6.17 9.01
C LYS A 73 -7.20 5.22 9.12
N GLY A 74 -7.68 4.71 7.99
CA GLY A 74 -8.76 3.72 7.95
C GLY A 74 -8.39 2.40 8.64
N PHE A 75 -7.18 1.90 8.42
CA PHE A 75 -6.67 0.73 9.14
C PHE A 75 -6.50 1.02 10.64
N ARG A 76 -5.87 2.14 10.98
CA ARG A 76 -5.69 2.53 12.38
C ARG A 76 -7.00 2.64 13.15
N ALA A 77 -8.00 3.24 12.54
CA ALA A 77 -9.34 3.42 13.11
C ALA A 77 -10.21 2.15 13.05
N HIS A 78 -9.71 1.07 12.47
CA HIS A 78 -10.45 -0.18 12.25
C HIS A 78 -11.73 0.02 11.42
N SER A 79 -11.79 1.08 10.62
CA SER A 79 -12.90 1.32 9.70
C SER A 79 -12.72 0.59 8.37
N ARG A 80 -11.47 0.42 7.92
CA ARG A 80 -11.13 -0.48 6.81
C ARG A 80 -10.79 -1.85 7.38
N HIS A 81 -11.66 -2.82 7.14
CA HIS A 81 -11.56 -4.17 7.71
C HIS A 81 -11.78 -5.29 6.69
N ASP A 82 -11.49 -5.02 5.41
CA ASP A 82 -11.35 -6.10 4.43
C ASP A 82 -10.29 -7.11 4.91
N PRO A 83 -10.39 -8.42 4.57
CA PRO A 83 -9.64 -9.48 5.26
C PRO A 83 -8.17 -9.19 5.48
N ALA A 84 -7.47 -8.66 4.46
CA ALA A 84 -6.06 -8.28 4.62
C ALA A 84 -5.86 -7.07 5.55
N GLY A 85 -6.83 -6.14 5.58
CA GLY A 85 -6.80 -5.00 6.49
C GLY A 85 -6.92 -5.45 7.93
N PHE A 86 -7.84 -6.34 8.20
CA PHE A 86 -8.06 -6.87 9.54
C PHE A 86 -6.88 -7.71 10.03
N GLU A 87 -6.41 -8.66 9.21
CA GLU A 87 -5.41 -9.64 9.64
C GLU A 87 -4.01 -9.06 9.85
N TYR A 88 -3.62 -8.05 9.07
CA TYR A 88 -2.25 -7.56 9.07
C TYR A 88 -2.14 -6.06 9.37
N MET A 89 -2.87 -5.23 8.60
CA MET A 89 -2.61 -3.81 8.60
C MET A 89 -3.13 -3.09 9.83
N TRP A 90 -4.23 -3.55 10.44
CA TRP A 90 -4.68 -2.98 11.71
C TRP A 90 -3.63 -3.17 12.82
N GLY A 91 -3.11 -4.38 12.98
CA GLY A 91 -2.08 -4.69 13.99
C GLY A 91 -0.83 -3.83 13.84
N ILE A 92 -0.46 -3.49 12.60
CA ILE A 92 0.74 -2.68 12.32
C ILE A 92 0.45 -1.18 12.48
N SER A 93 -0.76 -0.73 12.12
CA SER A 93 -1.05 0.70 12.01
C SER A 93 -1.73 1.33 13.22
N HIS A 94 -2.31 0.55 14.14
CA HIS A 94 -3.17 1.08 15.20
C HIS A 94 -2.47 2.01 16.20
N HIS A 95 -1.16 1.94 16.32
CA HIS A 95 -0.35 2.84 17.16
C HIS A 95 0.32 3.99 16.40
N LEU A 96 0.26 4.02 15.06
CA LEU A 96 0.90 5.07 14.28
C LEU A 96 0.33 6.45 14.63
N THR A 97 1.20 7.43 14.84
CA THR A 97 0.81 8.84 14.95
C THR A 97 0.43 9.40 13.57
N ASP A 98 -0.26 10.55 13.54
CA ASP A 98 -0.54 11.25 12.28
C ASP A 98 0.74 11.64 11.56
N ALA A 99 1.74 12.13 12.28
CA ALA A 99 3.04 12.48 11.71
C ALA A 99 3.72 11.26 11.05
N GLN A 100 3.71 10.11 11.70
CA GLN A 100 4.26 8.88 11.11
C GLN A 100 3.49 8.44 9.88
N ILE A 101 2.16 8.56 9.87
CA ILE A 101 1.32 8.25 8.71
C ILE A 101 1.67 9.16 7.54
N ASP A 102 1.81 10.46 7.77
CA ASP A 102 2.16 11.43 6.73
C ASP A 102 3.57 11.15 6.18
N GLU A 103 4.55 10.89 7.03
CA GLU A 103 5.91 10.52 6.61
C GLU A 103 5.97 9.20 5.84
N LEU A 104 5.19 8.19 6.23
CA LEU A 104 5.07 6.91 5.51
C LEU A 104 4.46 7.12 4.12
N ALA A 105 3.40 7.91 4.04
CA ALA A 105 2.74 8.24 2.78
C ALA A 105 3.68 9.00 1.84
N ALA A 106 4.38 10.02 2.35
CA ALA A 106 5.38 10.78 1.60
C ALA A 106 6.53 9.87 1.13
N TYR A 107 7.01 8.96 1.98
CA TYR A 107 8.09 8.04 1.61
C TYR A 107 7.72 7.17 0.41
N PHE A 108 6.58 6.50 0.44
CA PHE A 108 6.17 5.59 -0.64
C PHE A 108 5.69 6.31 -1.89
N SER A 109 5.04 7.46 -1.76
CA SER A 109 4.61 8.26 -2.91
C SER A 109 5.79 8.80 -3.74
N ALA A 110 6.91 9.11 -3.08
CA ALA A 110 8.13 9.59 -3.73
C ALA A 110 8.97 8.48 -4.40
N GLN A 111 8.62 7.20 -4.21
CA GLN A 111 9.38 6.11 -4.84
C GLN A 111 9.04 5.99 -6.33
N PRO A 112 9.99 5.52 -7.16
CA PRO A 112 9.71 5.23 -8.56
C PRO A 112 8.61 4.17 -8.66
N PRO A 113 7.71 4.28 -9.66
CA PRO A 113 6.61 3.34 -9.83
C PRO A 113 7.10 1.89 -9.96
N ALA A 114 6.35 0.96 -9.36
CA ALA A 114 6.64 -0.46 -9.46
C ALA A 114 6.50 -0.95 -10.91
N HIS A 115 7.43 -1.78 -11.33
CA HIS A 115 7.37 -2.46 -12.61
C HIS A 115 6.95 -3.92 -12.37
N GLN A 116 5.86 -4.35 -13.02
CA GLN A 116 5.36 -5.70 -12.89
C GLN A 116 5.54 -6.46 -14.21
N PRO A 117 5.82 -7.77 -14.16
CA PRO A 117 5.78 -8.61 -15.35
C PRO A 117 4.41 -8.52 -16.04
N ILE A 118 4.41 -8.56 -17.36
CA ILE A 118 3.15 -8.66 -18.12
C ILE A 118 2.64 -10.08 -18.00
N GLU A 119 1.54 -10.24 -17.28
CA GLU A 119 0.87 -11.52 -17.11
C GLU A 119 -0.47 -11.52 -17.85
N GLY A 120 -0.78 -12.65 -18.47
CA GLY A 120 -2.04 -12.83 -19.17
C GLY A 120 -1.92 -12.82 -20.71
N LYS A 121 -2.97 -13.31 -21.35
CA LYS A 121 -3.07 -13.35 -22.81
C LYS A 121 -3.30 -11.95 -23.37
N ALA A 122 -2.73 -11.64 -24.53
CA ALA A 122 -2.88 -10.33 -25.19
C ALA A 122 -4.37 -9.92 -25.36
N ALA A 123 -5.25 -10.89 -25.68
CA ALA A 123 -6.68 -10.63 -25.79
C ALA A 123 -7.31 -10.14 -24.48
N ARG A 124 -6.91 -10.70 -23.33
CA ARG A 124 -7.37 -10.27 -21.99
C ARG A 124 -6.92 -8.84 -21.69
N ILE A 125 -5.67 -8.51 -21.97
CA ILE A 125 -5.11 -7.17 -21.79
C ILE A 125 -5.85 -6.16 -22.68
N ALA A 126 -6.13 -6.50 -23.95
CA ALA A 126 -6.87 -5.65 -24.87
C ALA A 126 -8.31 -5.39 -24.39
N ALA A 127 -9.01 -6.44 -23.93
CA ALA A 127 -10.34 -6.30 -23.35
C ALA A 127 -10.33 -5.43 -22.08
N GLY A 128 -9.34 -5.62 -21.21
CA GLY A 128 -9.15 -4.81 -20.03
C GLY A 128 -8.86 -3.34 -20.34
N LYS A 129 -8.08 -3.08 -21.40
CA LYS A 129 -7.83 -1.72 -21.90
C LYS A 129 -9.14 -1.05 -22.31
N ALA A 130 -9.98 -1.74 -23.10
CA ALA A 130 -11.26 -1.21 -23.52
C ALA A 130 -12.17 -0.85 -22.33
N ILE A 131 -12.23 -1.70 -21.30
CA ILE A 131 -12.97 -1.42 -20.07
C ILE A 131 -12.39 -0.19 -19.35
N PHE A 132 -11.08 -0.10 -19.22
CA PHE A 132 -10.43 1.01 -18.54
C PHE A 132 -10.68 2.36 -19.23
N GLU A 133 -10.58 2.38 -20.56
CA GLU A 133 -10.68 3.61 -21.37
C GLU A 133 -12.13 4.02 -21.70
N HIS A 134 -13.05 3.05 -21.84
CA HIS A 134 -14.40 3.32 -22.34
C HIS A 134 -15.52 2.88 -21.38
N GLY A 135 -15.18 2.12 -20.31
CA GLY A 135 -16.18 1.55 -19.42
C GLY A 135 -17.00 0.44 -20.07
N LEU A 136 -18.15 0.17 -19.47
CA LEU A 136 -19.18 -0.75 -19.98
C LEU A 136 -20.54 -0.03 -19.96
N PRO A 137 -20.87 0.79 -20.98
CA PRO A 137 -22.08 1.63 -20.97
C PRO A 137 -23.37 0.84 -20.79
N ALA A 138 -23.49 -0.34 -21.37
CA ALA A 138 -24.66 -1.21 -21.23
C ALA A 138 -24.88 -1.72 -19.78
N GLN A 139 -23.85 -1.64 -18.93
CA GLN A 139 -23.87 -2.04 -17.51
C GLN A 139 -23.77 -0.84 -16.58
N ALA A 140 -23.86 0.38 -17.09
CA ALA A 140 -23.68 1.64 -16.36
C ALA A 140 -22.33 1.73 -15.63
N VAL A 141 -21.27 1.09 -16.15
CA VAL A 141 -19.90 1.19 -15.63
C VAL A 141 -19.15 2.29 -16.38
N PRO A 142 -18.78 3.39 -15.70
CA PRO A 142 -18.03 4.47 -16.36
C PRO A 142 -16.60 4.04 -16.69
N PRO A 143 -15.90 4.78 -17.59
CA PRO A 143 -14.46 4.58 -17.80
C PRO A 143 -13.69 4.70 -16.52
N CYS A 144 -12.83 3.73 -16.18
CA CYS A 144 -11.99 3.78 -14.98
C CYS A 144 -11.02 4.98 -15.05
N SER A 145 -10.58 5.31 -16.27
CA SER A 145 -9.69 6.43 -16.57
C SER A 145 -10.27 7.80 -16.18
N SER A 146 -11.59 7.94 -16.08
CA SER A 146 -12.23 9.22 -15.73
C SER A 146 -11.89 9.68 -14.31
N CYS A 147 -11.68 8.75 -13.36
CA CYS A 147 -11.29 9.05 -11.98
C CYS A 147 -9.83 8.73 -11.71
N HIS A 148 -9.32 7.61 -12.25
CA HIS A 148 -7.95 7.16 -12.01
C HIS A 148 -6.92 7.76 -12.99
N GLY A 149 -7.36 8.64 -13.88
CA GLY A 149 -6.54 9.27 -14.91
C GLY A 149 -6.24 8.37 -16.12
N PRO A 150 -5.92 8.95 -17.29
CA PRO A 150 -5.74 8.20 -18.55
C PRO A 150 -4.57 7.21 -18.52
N LYS A 151 -3.59 7.46 -17.65
CA LYS A 151 -2.44 6.57 -17.40
C LYS A 151 -2.60 5.72 -16.13
N GLY A 152 -3.77 5.71 -15.49
CA GLY A 152 -3.99 5.00 -14.24
C GLY A 152 -3.09 5.46 -13.09
N ALA A 153 -2.57 6.69 -13.16
CA ALA A 153 -1.65 7.24 -12.15
C ALA A 153 -2.36 7.67 -10.85
N GLY A 154 -3.68 7.80 -10.90
CA GLY A 154 -4.46 8.34 -9.80
C GLY A 154 -4.40 9.86 -9.69
N ASN A 155 -5.18 10.42 -8.76
CA ASN A 155 -5.17 11.84 -8.42
C ASN A 155 -5.75 12.06 -7.02
N GLY A 156 -4.98 12.62 -6.11
CA GLY A 156 -5.43 12.91 -4.75
C GLY A 156 -5.82 11.66 -3.97
N THR A 157 -7.11 11.47 -3.70
CA THR A 157 -7.63 10.27 -3.02
C THR A 157 -7.97 9.12 -3.98
N PHE A 158 -8.01 9.38 -5.29
CA PHE A 158 -8.12 8.32 -6.29
C PHE A 158 -6.77 7.62 -6.46
N PRO A 159 -6.66 6.32 -6.18
CA PRO A 159 -5.38 5.64 -6.18
C PRO A 159 -4.79 5.46 -7.57
N ARG A 160 -3.46 5.38 -7.62
CA ARG A 160 -2.72 4.80 -8.74
C ARG A 160 -3.10 3.32 -8.88
N LEU A 161 -3.45 2.92 -10.10
CA LEU A 161 -3.76 1.55 -10.48
C LEU A 161 -2.69 0.94 -11.38
N ALA A 162 -2.00 1.77 -12.18
CA ALA A 162 -0.98 1.33 -13.12
C ALA A 162 0.18 0.63 -12.41
N GLY A 163 0.51 -0.58 -12.87
CA GLY A 163 1.57 -1.42 -12.31
C GLY A 163 1.21 -2.09 -10.98
N GLN A 164 -0.06 -2.08 -10.58
CA GLN A 164 -0.51 -2.83 -9.40
C GLN A 164 -0.67 -4.32 -9.74
N HIS A 165 -0.45 -5.19 -8.76
CA HIS A 165 -0.63 -6.63 -8.93
C HIS A 165 -2.06 -7.00 -9.36
N LEU A 166 -2.17 -7.88 -10.35
CA LEU A 166 -3.43 -8.39 -10.85
C LEU A 166 -4.30 -8.95 -9.71
N ASP A 167 -3.72 -9.84 -8.91
CA ASP A 167 -4.45 -10.51 -7.82
C ASP A 167 -4.96 -9.52 -6.78
N TYR A 168 -4.18 -8.47 -6.47
CA TYR A 168 -4.62 -7.42 -5.56
C TYR A 168 -5.79 -6.63 -6.14
N ILE A 169 -5.77 -6.29 -7.43
CA ILE A 169 -6.88 -5.58 -8.08
C ILE A 169 -8.13 -6.44 -8.11
N VAL A 170 -8.00 -7.72 -8.49
CA VAL A 170 -9.12 -8.68 -8.49
C VAL A 170 -9.74 -8.76 -7.09
N LYS A 171 -8.91 -8.92 -6.06
CA LYS A 171 -9.36 -8.97 -4.67
C LYS A 171 -10.11 -7.69 -4.29
N GLN A 172 -9.54 -6.51 -4.55
CA GLN A 172 -10.16 -5.25 -4.16
C GLN A 172 -11.46 -4.96 -4.89
N LEU A 173 -11.55 -5.22 -6.20
CA LEU A 173 -12.81 -5.07 -6.94
C LEU A 173 -13.88 -6.03 -6.41
N THR A 174 -13.50 -7.26 -6.03
CA THR A 174 -14.41 -8.22 -5.41
C THR A 174 -14.88 -7.75 -4.03
N VAL A 175 -13.99 -7.19 -3.20
CA VAL A 175 -14.34 -6.61 -1.89
C VAL A 175 -15.33 -5.46 -2.06
N PHE A 176 -15.06 -4.52 -2.96
CA PHE A 176 -16.00 -3.43 -3.26
C PHE A 176 -17.36 -3.93 -3.74
N GLN A 177 -17.37 -4.95 -4.59
CA GLN A 177 -18.61 -5.50 -5.15
C GLN A 177 -19.49 -6.17 -4.09
N ARG A 178 -18.90 -6.87 -3.13
CA ARG A 178 -19.61 -7.82 -2.26
C ARG A 178 -19.73 -7.39 -0.79
N THR A 179 -18.95 -6.41 -0.35
CA THR A 179 -18.87 -6.06 1.07
C THR A 179 -18.99 -4.56 1.32
N ASN A 180 -19.03 -4.18 2.59
CA ASN A 180 -18.94 -2.79 3.07
C ASN A 180 -17.63 -2.56 3.86
N GLU A 181 -16.67 -3.45 3.73
CA GLU A 181 -15.43 -3.47 4.52
C GLU A 181 -14.44 -2.36 4.13
N ARG A 182 -14.76 -1.61 3.07
CA ARG A 182 -14.03 -0.43 2.62
C ARG A 182 -14.96 0.77 2.49
N PRO A 183 -15.39 1.37 3.59
CA PRO A 183 -16.37 2.45 3.59
C PRO A 183 -15.88 3.72 2.86
N GLU A 184 -14.57 3.97 2.80
CA GLU A 184 -13.97 5.05 2.03
C GLU A 184 -14.12 4.88 0.51
N GLY A 185 -14.43 3.66 0.07
CA GLY A 185 -14.58 3.28 -1.34
C GLY A 185 -16.02 3.19 -1.82
N THR A 186 -16.97 3.95 -1.25
CA THR A 186 -18.40 3.88 -1.61
C THR A 186 -18.66 4.04 -3.10
N VAL A 187 -17.94 4.94 -3.79
CA VAL A 187 -18.04 5.11 -5.24
C VAL A 187 -17.61 3.84 -5.97
N MET A 188 -16.54 3.19 -5.51
CA MET A 188 -16.05 1.96 -6.11
C MET A 188 -17.04 0.79 -5.91
N LYS A 189 -17.81 0.78 -4.83
CA LYS A 189 -18.89 -0.20 -4.65
C LYS A 189 -19.93 -0.11 -5.77
N ILE A 190 -20.33 1.11 -6.10
CA ILE A 190 -21.29 1.36 -7.19
C ILE A 190 -20.69 0.92 -8.53
N VAL A 191 -19.46 1.34 -8.82
CA VAL A 191 -18.77 1.02 -10.08
C VAL A 191 -18.50 -0.48 -10.24
N ALA A 192 -18.09 -1.17 -9.18
CA ALA A 192 -17.76 -2.59 -9.22
C ALA A 192 -19.00 -3.50 -9.27
N HIS A 193 -20.18 -2.99 -8.87
CA HIS A 193 -21.39 -3.81 -8.68
C HIS A 193 -21.75 -4.65 -9.92
N SER A 194 -21.70 -4.05 -11.10
CA SER A 194 -22.12 -4.69 -12.35
C SER A 194 -20.99 -5.41 -13.10
N LEU A 195 -19.75 -5.38 -12.57
CA LEU A 195 -18.64 -6.07 -13.23
C LEU A 195 -18.77 -7.58 -13.09
N THR A 196 -18.66 -8.30 -14.22
CA THR A 196 -18.51 -9.76 -14.18
C THR A 196 -17.11 -10.14 -13.69
N ARG A 197 -16.92 -11.38 -13.27
CA ARG A 197 -15.59 -11.90 -12.93
C ARG A 197 -14.60 -11.73 -14.08
N GLU A 198 -15.03 -11.99 -15.30
CA GLU A 198 -14.21 -11.81 -16.49
C GLU A 198 -13.81 -10.34 -16.68
N ASN A 199 -14.74 -9.39 -16.52
CA ASN A 199 -14.44 -7.96 -16.58
C ASN A 199 -13.37 -7.57 -15.56
N ILE A 200 -13.49 -8.05 -14.31
CA ILE A 200 -12.54 -7.80 -13.22
C ILE A 200 -11.15 -8.34 -13.58
N GLU A 201 -11.07 -9.59 -14.05
CA GLU A 201 -9.81 -10.22 -14.45
C GLU A 201 -9.15 -9.53 -15.65
N ASN A 202 -9.96 -9.11 -16.64
CA ASN A 202 -9.48 -8.40 -17.81
C ASN A 202 -8.90 -7.04 -17.47
N VAL A 203 -9.64 -6.22 -16.71
CA VAL A 203 -9.14 -4.88 -16.31
C VAL A 203 -7.94 -4.99 -15.38
N ALA A 204 -7.89 -5.99 -14.49
CA ALA A 204 -6.75 -6.23 -13.61
C ALA A 204 -5.48 -6.58 -14.40
N ALA A 205 -5.59 -7.46 -15.42
CA ALA A 205 -4.47 -7.80 -16.28
C ALA A 205 -3.94 -6.58 -17.07
N TYR A 206 -4.84 -5.73 -17.57
CA TYR A 206 -4.43 -4.49 -18.23
C TYR A 206 -3.70 -3.55 -17.25
N LEU A 207 -4.24 -3.32 -16.07
CA LEU A 207 -3.66 -2.42 -15.07
C LEU A 207 -2.28 -2.87 -14.61
N GLN A 208 -2.08 -4.18 -14.41
CA GLN A 208 -0.74 -4.73 -14.11
C GLN A 208 0.23 -4.50 -15.29
N SER A 209 -0.24 -4.64 -16.52
CA SER A 209 0.57 -4.45 -17.72
C SER A 209 0.91 -2.99 -18.02
N MET A 210 0.23 -2.04 -17.39
CA MET A 210 0.52 -0.62 -17.52
C MET A 210 1.87 -0.33 -16.89
N SER A 211 2.92 -0.33 -17.70
CA SER A 211 4.23 0.08 -17.22
C SER A 211 4.20 1.53 -16.75
N ALA A 212 4.95 1.81 -15.69
CA ALA A 212 5.26 3.18 -15.29
C ALA A 212 6.05 3.88 -16.42
N ARG A 213 5.39 4.70 -17.19
CA ARG A 213 6.03 5.65 -18.09
C ARG A 213 5.87 7.05 -17.51
#